data_816d17d77610a139789195f7b4e6e93a
#
_entry.id   816d17d77610a139789195f7b4e6e93a
#
_cell.length_a   1.000
_cell.length_b   1.000
_cell.length_c   1.000
_cell.angle_alpha   90.00
_cell.angle_beta   90.00
_cell.angle_gamma   90.00
#
_symmetry.space_group_name_H-M   'P 1'
#
loop_
_entity.id
_entity.type
_entity.pdbx_description
1 polymer ?
#
loop_
_entity_poly.entity_id
_entity_poly.type
_entity_poly.pdbx_seq_one_letter_code
_entity_poly.pdbx_strand_id
1 'polypeptide(L)'
;MINTLAPSRWYRIIPIVFITYSLAYLDRANFGFAAAGGMAEDLKITPSISSLLGSLFFLGYFFFQIPGAHYAAHKSAKKLIFWSLILWGILATATGMVNNVNLLIVIRFMLGVVESAVMPAMLILLSQWFTKEERSRANTFLILGNPATVLWMSVLSGYLIHALGWRWMFILQGAPAIVWAFVWWKMIDEKPNEANWLNTEEKKSIESRLQEEQRAIKPVKNYLEAFRSKTVILLCLQYFLWSMGLYGFVMWLPSIIKAAPDMDIVTTGWLSSVPYLLAIVAMLAASYASDKSMNRRLYVWPFLLISALAFYGSFLIGTTNFWVSFSLLVIAGGSMYAPYGPFFAVITEILPRNVSGGALGLINSMGALGSFVGAYIVGYLNGVTHGFGASYILMAGTLLLSSILTLIVIKPVKSI
;
A
#
# COMPACT_ATOMS: atom_id res chain seq x y z
N MET A 1 20.24 1.75 -35.55
CA MET A 1 20.77 1.67 -34.18
C MET A 1 19.60 1.80 -33.22
N ILE A 2 19.31 0.76 -32.46
CA ILE A 2 18.29 0.86 -31.39
C ILE A 2 18.88 1.79 -30.34
N ASN A 3 18.43 3.04 -30.34
CA ASN A 3 18.84 4.02 -29.32
C ASN A 3 18.32 3.54 -27.97
N THR A 4 19.13 2.76 -27.26
CA THR A 4 18.81 2.34 -25.90
C THR A 4 18.85 3.56 -24.99
N LEU A 5 17.70 3.86 -24.37
CA LEU A 5 17.60 4.96 -23.41
C LEU A 5 18.60 4.75 -22.27
N ALA A 6 19.14 5.85 -21.73
CA ALA A 6 20.18 5.85 -20.70
C ALA A 6 19.81 4.93 -19.51
N PRO A 7 20.56 3.83 -19.26
CA PRO A 7 20.30 2.90 -18.15
C PRO A 7 20.53 3.53 -16.78
N SER A 8 21.30 4.62 -16.72
CA SER A 8 21.58 5.38 -15.49
C SER A 8 20.32 5.85 -14.74
N ARG A 9 19.18 6.03 -15.44
CA ARG A 9 17.87 6.36 -14.86
C ARG A 9 17.43 5.31 -13.85
N TRP A 10 17.59 4.03 -14.15
CA TRP A 10 17.20 2.93 -13.30
C TRP A 10 17.97 2.93 -11.98
N TYR A 11 19.28 3.13 -12.06
CA TYR A 11 20.16 3.10 -10.89
C TYR A 11 20.07 4.37 -10.03
N ARG A 12 19.65 5.49 -10.61
CA ARG A 12 19.53 6.78 -9.88
C ARG A 12 18.14 7.02 -9.32
N ILE A 13 17.11 6.74 -10.08
CA ILE A 13 15.73 7.11 -9.70
C ILE A 13 15.08 6.00 -8.89
N ILE A 14 15.14 4.76 -9.35
CA ILE A 14 14.40 3.65 -8.75
C ILE A 14 14.80 3.40 -7.28
N PRO A 15 16.08 3.34 -6.87
CA PRO A 15 16.42 3.15 -5.46
C PRO A 15 15.89 4.26 -4.57
N ILE A 16 15.97 5.52 -5.02
CA ILE A 16 15.49 6.66 -4.24
C ILE A 16 13.97 6.63 -4.09
N VAL A 17 13.25 6.35 -5.18
CA VAL A 17 11.78 6.19 -5.15
C VAL A 17 11.37 5.02 -4.28
N PHE A 18 12.05 3.87 -4.38
CA PHE A 18 11.79 2.68 -3.57
C PHE A 18 11.98 2.97 -2.07
N ILE A 19 13.11 3.57 -1.68
CA ILE A 19 13.37 3.90 -0.27
C ILE A 19 12.36 4.93 0.24
N THR A 20 12.06 5.97 -0.55
CA THR A 20 11.08 6.99 -0.18
C THR A 20 9.71 6.36 0.07
N TYR A 21 9.26 5.46 -0.80
CA TYR A 21 7.98 4.78 -0.65
C TYR A 21 7.99 3.75 0.48
N SER A 22 9.13 3.10 0.71
CA SER A 22 9.35 2.21 1.85
C SER A 22 9.22 2.95 3.18
N LEU A 23 9.80 4.14 3.30
CA LEU A 23 9.64 5.00 4.48
C LEU A 23 8.18 5.43 4.67
N ALA A 24 7.44 5.76 3.58
CA ALA A 24 6.03 6.10 3.66
C ALA A 24 5.16 4.92 4.10
N TYR A 25 5.50 3.70 3.68
CA TYR A 25 4.72 2.52 4.05
C TYR A 25 4.96 2.06 5.49
N LEU A 26 6.10 2.41 6.06
CA LEU A 26 6.50 2.07 7.42
C LEU A 26 5.47 2.57 8.45
N ASP A 27 5.03 3.83 8.35
CA ASP A 27 4.09 4.45 9.27
C ASP A 27 2.66 3.88 9.21
N ARG A 28 2.34 3.20 8.11
CA ARG A 28 1.04 2.53 7.97
C ARG A 28 0.95 1.25 8.77
N ALA A 29 2.04 0.53 8.90
CA ALA A 29 2.06 -0.79 9.51
C ALA A 29 2.57 -0.77 10.97
N ASN A 30 3.43 0.19 11.35
CA ASN A 30 4.04 0.24 12.68
C ASN A 30 3.02 0.47 13.81
N PHE A 31 1.87 1.09 13.54
CA PHE A 31 0.83 1.32 14.53
C PHE A 31 0.30 0.01 15.14
N GLY A 32 0.13 -1.04 14.34
CA GLY A 32 -0.27 -2.36 14.82
C GLY A 32 0.71 -2.93 15.83
N PHE A 33 2.02 -2.74 15.60
CA PHE A 33 3.07 -3.15 16.53
C PHE A 33 3.07 -2.32 17.83
N ALA A 34 2.86 -1.01 17.74
CA ALA A 34 2.75 -0.15 18.91
C ALA A 34 1.56 -0.56 19.78
N ALA A 35 0.40 -0.82 19.17
CA ALA A 35 -0.80 -1.26 19.87
C ALA A 35 -0.58 -2.58 20.62
N ALA A 36 0.05 -3.58 19.95
CA ALA A 36 0.41 -4.87 20.54
C ALA A 36 1.56 -4.76 21.58
N GLY A 37 2.40 -3.73 21.47
CA GLY A 37 3.59 -3.50 22.28
C GLY A 37 3.40 -2.56 23.49
N GLY A 38 2.16 -2.43 23.97
CA GLY A 38 1.85 -1.74 25.24
C GLY A 38 1.30 -0.32 25.08
N MET A 39 1.17 0.24 23.87
CA MET A 39 0.60 1.58 23.68
C MET A 39 -0.85 1.66 24.16
N ALA A 40 -1.66 0.62 23.95
CA ALA A 40 -3.06 0.59 24.34
C ALA A 40 -3.22 0.63 25.88
N GLU A 41 -2.36 -0.08 26.60
CA GLU A 41 -2.33 -0.12 28.07
C GLU A 41 -1.84 1.21 28.65
N ASP A 42 -0.74 1.74 28.09
CA ASP A 42 -0.08 2.96 28.55
C ASP A 42 -0.99 4.20 28.39
N LEU A 43 -1.72 4.28 27.29
CA LEU A 43 -2.68 5.36 27.01
C LEU A 43 -4.08 5.07 27.57
N LYS A 44 -4.32 3.89 28.19
CA LYS A 44 -5.62 3.46 28.72
C LYS A 44 -6.75 3.56 27.68
N ILE A 45 -6.47 3.17 26.44
CA ILE A 45 -7.42 3.22 25.32
C ILE A 45 -8.08 1.86 25.09
N THR A 46 -9.36 1.91 24.73
CA THR A 46 -10.11 0.72 24.37
C THR A 46 -9.66 0.18 22.99
N PRO A 47 -9.91 -1.10 22.67
CA PRO A 47 -9.67 -1.63 21.31
C PRO A 47 -10.34 -0.80 20.20
N SER A 48 -11.52 -0.24 20.46
CA SER A 48 -12.24 0.62 19.50
C SER A 48 -11.50 1.94 19.24
N ILE A 49 -10.95 2.58 20.28
CA ILE A 49 -10.15 3.81 20.13
C ILE A 49 -8.81 3.49 19.46
N SER A 50 -8.17 2.38 19.81
CA SER A 50 -6.95 1.91 19.14
C SER A 50 -7.19 1.68 17.65
N SER A 51 -8.32 1.06 17.29
CA SER A 51 -8.74 0.88 15.89
C SER A 51 -8.97 2.19 15.17
N LEU A 52 -9.63 3.14 15.83
CA LEU A 52 -9.87 4.47 15.27
C LEU A 52 -8.52 5.15 14.97
N LEU A 53 -7.60 5.17 15.91
CA LEU A 53 -6.25 5.74 15.74
C LEU A 53 -5.49 5.10 14.57
N GLY A 54 -5.55 3.78 14.43
CA GLY A 54 -4.93 3.04 13.33
C GLY A 54 -5.56 3.33 11.98
N SER A 55 -6.90 3.44 11.94
CA SER A 55 -7.66 3.58 10.69
C SER A 55 -7.78 5.02 10.19
N LEU A 56 -7.73 6.02 11.06
CA LEU A 56 -7.88 7.44 10.70
C LEU A 56 -6.88 7.94 9.66
N PHE A 57 -5.70 7.34 9.62
CA PHE A 57 -4.73 7.56 8.56
C PHE A 57 -5.36 7.38 7.16
N PHE A 58 -6.08 6.27 6.95
CA PHE A 58 -6.68 5.95 5.65
C PHE A 58 -7.82 6.89 5.28
N LEU A 59 -8.53 7.44 6.27
CA LEU A 59 -9.57 8.43 6.03
C LEU A 59 -8.97 9.75 5.53
N GLY A 60 -7.90 10.24 6.16
CA GLY A 60 -7.15 11.40 5.67
C GLY A 60 -6.60 11.14 4.26
N TYR A 61 -6.06 9.95 4.03
CA TYR A 61 -5.54 9.52 2.73
C TYR A 61 -6.61 9.52 1.64
N PHE A 62 -7.83 9.06 1.95
CA PHE A 62 -8.96 9.04 1.01
C PHE A 62 -9.33 10.44 0.48
N PHE A 63 -9.50 11.41 1.37
CA PHE A 63 -9.99 12.74 0.99
C PHE A 63 -8.97 13.57 0.20
N PHE A 64 -7.68 13.42 0.48
CA PHE A 64 -6.66 14.31 -0.06
C PHE A 64 -5.84 13.71 -1.20
N GLN A 65 -6.06 12.47 -1.59
CA GLN A 65 -5.36 11.81 -2.68
C GLN A 65 -5.58 12.51 -4.04
N ILE A 66 -6.81 12.85 -4.37
CA ILE A 66 -7.15 13.51 -5.66
C ILE A 66 -6.57 14.94 -5.72
N PRO A 67 -6.77 15.81 -4.71
CA PRO A 67 -6.15 17.13 -4.69
C PRO A 67 -4.62 17.10 -4.77
N GLY A 68 -4.00 16.16 -4.05
CA GLY A 68 -2.54 16.00 -4.07
C GLY A 68 -2.01 15.52 -5.42
N ALA A 69 -2.66 14.55 -6.05
CA ALA A 69 -2.31 14.10 -7.40
C ALA A 69 -2.44 15.24 -8.43
N HIS A 70 -3.48 16.09 -8.31
CA HIS A 70 -3.65 17.25 -9.17
C HIS A 70 -2.49 18.24 -9.00
N TYR A 71 -2.09 18.55 -7.76
CA TYR A 71 -0.93 19.41 -7.50
C TYR A 71 0.36 18.82 -8.10
N ALA A 72 0.62 17.53 -7.90
CA ALA A 72 1.81 16.86 -8.45
C ALA A 72 1.87 16.93 -9.98
N ALA A 73 0.73 16.74 -10.65
CA ALA A 73 0.66 16.77 -12.11
C ALA A 73 0.85 18.17 -12.71
N HIS A 74 0.37 19.23 -12.03
CA HIS A 74 0.34 20.59 -12.59
C HIS A 74 1.42 21.53 -12.03
N LYS A 75 2.01 21.19 -10.91
CA LYS A 75 3.03 22.02 -10.25
C LYS A 75 4.36 21.29 -10.17
N SER A 76 4.56 20.41 -9.17
CA SER A 76 5.80 19.65 -9.00
C SER A 76 5.60 18.44 -8.09
N ALA A 77 5.88 17.26 -8.61
CA ALA A 77 5.90 16.02 -7.84
C ALA A 77 7.09 16.02 -6.85
N LYS A 78 8.26 16.48 -7.28
CA LYS A 78 9.47 16.58 -6.44
C LYS A 78 9.24 17.42 -5.19
N LYS A 79 8.68 18.65 -5.36
CA LYS A 79 8.42 19.56 -4.24
C LYS A 79 7.35 19.02 -3.29
N LEU A 80 6.30 18.43 -3.84
CA LEU A 80 5.24 17.83 -3.03
C LEU A 80 5.80 16.72 -2.14
N ILE A 81 6.55 15.78 -2.70
CA ILE A 81 7.15 14.66 -1.95
C ILE A 81 8.15 15.17 -0.90
N PHE A 82 8.95 16.19 -1.22
CA PHE A 82 9.88 16.81 -0.27
C PHE A 82 9.16 17.34 0.98
N TRP A 83 8.11 18.13 0.80
CA TRP A 83 7.34 18.68 1.91
C TRP A 83 6.54 17.60 2.64
N SER A 84 6.01 16.61 1.92
CA SER A 84 5.36 15.47 2.55
C SER A 84 6.32 14.70 3.45
N LEU A 85 7.56 14.44 3.02
CA LEU A 85 8.59 13.77 3.83
C LEU A 85 8.89 14.50 5.14
N ILE A 86 9.02 15.83 5.09
CA ILE A 86 9.28 16.64 6.28
C ILE A 86 8.07 16.62 7.22
N LEU A 87 6.88 16.94 6.70
CA LEU A 87 5.67 17.03 7.52
C LEU A 87 5.27 15.68 8.11
N TRP A 88 5.34 14.64 7.31
CA TRP A 88 5.06 13.29 7.78
C TRP A 88 6.11 12.83 8.81
N GLY A 89 7.43 13.06 8.57
CA GLY A 89 8.46 12.72 9.53
C GLY A 89 8.27 13.42 10.89
N ILE A 90 7.83 14.69 10.89
CA ILE A 90 7.47 15.44 12.10
C ILE A 90 6.25 14.80 12.79
N LEU A 91 5.18 14.51 12.05
CA LEU A 91 3.96 13.94 12.62
C LEU A 91 4.16 12.52 13.15
N ALA A 92 4.93 11.69 12.42
CA ALA A 92 5.28 10.34 12.85
C ALA A 92 6.11 10.37 14.15
N THR A 93 7.12 11.22 14.21
CA THR A 93 7.94 11.44 15.43
C THR A 93 7.08 11.94 16.56
N ALA A 94 6.19 12.91 16.32
CA ALA A 94 5.28 13.46 17.32
C ALA A 94 4.32 12.40 17.88
N THR A 95 3.95 11.37 17.11
CA THR A 95 3.13 10.24 17.58
C THR A 95 3.77 9.57 18.81
N GLY A 96 5.09 9.44 18.83
CA GLY A 96 5.83 8.87 19.98
C GLY A 96 5.95 9.80 21.20
N MET A 97 5.71 11.10 21.02
CA MET A 97 5.93 12.12 22.07
C MET A 97 4.63 12.53 22.79
N VAL A 98 3.47 12.18 22.27
CA VAL A 98 2.17 12.65 22.76
C VAL A 98 1.52 11.63 23.68
N ASN A 99 0.92 12.13 24.77
CA ASN A 99 0.14 11.35 25.75
C ASN A 99 -1.38 11.60 25.64
N ASN A 100 -1.77 12.66 24.93
CA ASN A 100 -3.17 13.02 24.77
C ASN A 100 -3.78 12.29 23.57
N VAL A 101 -4.78 11.46 23.82
CA VAL A 101 -5.45 10.63 22.79
C VAL A 101 -6.13 11.50 21.73
N ASN A 102 -6.73 12.63 22.10
CA ASN A 102 -7.38 13.52 21.12
C ASN A 102 -6.34 14.15 20.17
N LEU A 103 -5.17 14.50 20.69
CA LEU A 103 -4.08 15.00 19.84
C LEU A 103 -3.52 13.89 18.92
N LEU A 104 -3.43 12.65 19.40
CA LEU A 104 -3.06 11.50 18.57
C LEU A 104 -4.06 11.25 17.45
N ILE A 105 -5.36 11.42 17.69
CA ILE A 105 -6.42 11.35 16.67
C ILE A 105 -6.13 12.36 15.56
N VAL A 106 -5.85 13.61 15.91
CA VAL A 106 -5.51 14.66 14.94
C VAL A 106 -4.23 14.34 14.17
N ILE A 107 -3.18 13.91 14.87
CA ILE A 107 -1.90 13.55 14.24
C ILE A 107 -2.09 12.41 13.25
N ARG A 108 -2.81 11.36 13.59
CA ARG A 108 -3.06 10.20 12.71
C ARG A 108 -3.84 10.58 11.44
N PHE A 109 -4.86 11.44 11.59
CA PHE A 109 -5.59 11.97 10.43
C PHE A 109 -4.69 12.83 9.54
N MET A 110 -3.94 13.78 10.13
CA MET A 110 -3.02 14.65 9.41
C MET A 110 -1.89 13.88 8.71
N LEU A 111 -1.39 12.79 9.31
CA LEU A 111 -0.44 11.88 8.68
C LEU A 111 -1.00 11.31 7.37
N GLY A 112 -2.25 10.82 7.40
CA GLY A 112 -2.94 10.36 6.20
C GLY A 112 -3.10 11.45 5.13
N VAL A 113 -3.44 12.66 5.52
CA VAL A 113 -3.55 13.82 4.62
C VAL A 113 -2.21 14.10 3.91
N VAL A 114 -1.13 14.17 4.68
CA VAL A 114 0.21 14.52 4.17
C VAL A 114 0.76 13.43 3.25
N GLU A 115 0.53 12.16 3.58
CA GLU A 115 1.01 11.04 2.76
C GLU A 115 0.14 10.71 1.54
N SER A 116 -1.11 11.18 1.50
CA SER A 116 -2.08 10.80 0.46
C SER A 116 -1.59 11.02 -0.96
N ALA A 117 -0.83 12.07 -1.17
CA ALA A 117 -0.33 12.46 -2.49
C ALA A 117 1.01 11.80 -2.87
N VAL A 118 1.70 11.13 -1.95
CA VAL A 118 3.05 10.59 -2.18
C VAL A 118 3.06 9.55 -3.31
N MET A 119 2.18 8.55 -3.24
CA MET A 119 2.11 7.51 -4.28
C MET A 119 1.74 8.08 -5.66
N PRO A 120 0.65 8.86 -5.83
CA PRO A 120 0.34 9.46 -7.13
C PRO A 120 1.46 10.36 -7.65
N ALA A 121 2.10 11.14 -6.78
CA ALA A 121 3.21 12.00 -7.18
C ALA A 121 4.42 11.18 -7.68
N MET A 122 4.74 10.05 -7.04
CA MET A 122 5.79 9.15 -7.52
C MET A 122 5.45 8.53 -8.88
N LEU A 123 4.21 8.10 -9.08
CA LEU A 123 3.76 7.57 -10.38
C LEU A 123 3.86 8.62 -11.49
N ILE A 124 3.50 9.88 -11.18
CA ILE A 124 3.65 11.00 -12.10
C ILE A 124 5.13 11.24 -12.39
N LEU A 125 5.99 11.30 -11.37
CA LEU A 125 7.43 11.45 -11.55
C LEU A 125 8.00 10.34 -12.43
N LEU A 126 7.70 9.07 -12.14
CA LEU A 126 8.16 7.93 -12.94
C LEU A 126 7.69 8.02 -14.39
N SER A 127 6.48 8.55 -14.64
CA SER A 127 5.97 8.74 -16.00
C SER A 127 6.72 9.81 -16.81
N GLN A 128 7.43 10.71 -16.14
CA GLN A 128 8.28 11.73 -16.79
C GLN A 128 9.70 11.21 -17.11
N TRP A 129 10.07 10.04 -16.55
CA TRP A 129 11.39 9.45 -16.71
C TRP A 129 11.41 8.16 -17.50
N PHE A 130 10.32 7.40 -17.45
CA PHE A 130 10.23 6.06 -18.03
C PHE A 130 9.14 6.00 -19.10
N THR A 131 9.51 5.42 -20.25
CA THR A 131 8.58 5.21 -21.36
C THR A 131 7.50 4.19 -20.99
N LYS A 132 6.45 4.09 -21.78
CA LYS A 132 5.33 3.18 -21.57
C LYS A 132 5.78 1.72 -21.40
N GLU A 133 6.77 1.30 -22.19
CA GLU A 133 7.33 -0.05 -22.15
C GLU A 133 8.14 -0.33 -20.87
N GLU A 134 8.68 0.72 -20.24
CA GLU A 134 9.48 0.65 -19.04
C GLU A 134 8.65 0.96 -17.76
N ARG A 135 7.59 1.72 -17.90
CA ARG A 135 6.79 2.28 -16.81
C ARG A 135 6.16 1.21 -15.92
N SER A 136 5.71 0.10 -16.52
CA SER A 136 5.16 -1.01 -15.75
C SER A 136 6.19 -1.59 -14.78
N ARG A 137 7.41 -1.82 -15.23
CA ARG A 137 8.51 -2.30 -14.38
C ARG A 137 8.87 -1.28 -13.30
N ALA A 138 8.97 0.00 -13.66
CA ALA A 138 9.28 1.05 -12.69
C ALA A 138 8.21 1.15 -11.59
N ASN A 139 6.93 1.07 -11.96
CA ASN A 139 5.81 1.03 -11.01
C ASN A 139 5.81 -0.25 -10.16
N THR A 140 6.21 -1.39 -10.72
CA THR A 140 6.34 -2.64 -9.96
C THR A 140 7.39 -2.52 -8.87
N PHE A 141 8.56 -1.95 -9.16
CA PHE A 141 9.57 -1.69 -8.14
C PHE A 141 9.09 -0.72 -7.05
N LEU A 142 8.29 0.28 -7.40
CA LEU A 142 7.65 1.15 -6.42
C LEU A 142 6.71 0.35 -5.49
N ILE A 143 5.78 -0.43 -6.06
CA ILE A 143 4.75 -1.16 -5.30
C ILE A 143 5.34 -2.30 -4.46
N LEU A 144 6.41 -2.91 -4.91
CA LEU A 144 7.14 -3.96 -4.17
C LEU A 144 7.68 -3.44 -2.83
N GLY A 145 7.85 -2.12 -2.68
CA GLY A 145 8.16 -1.47 -1.42
C GLY A 145 7.19 -1.82 -0.29
N ASN A 146 5.90 -2.09 -0.57
CA ASN A 146 4.91 -2.41 0.44
C ASN A 146 5.27 -3.69 1.24
N PRO A 147 5.22 -4.89 0.66
CA PRO A 147 5.52 -6.11 1.40
C PRO A 147 6.98 -6.17 1.85
N ALA A 148 7.91 -5.63 1.05
CA ALA A 148 9.32 -5.58 1.43
C ALA A 148 9.54 -4.75 2.68
N THR A 149 8.87 -3.61 2.82
CA THR A 149 8.98 -2.77 4.01
C THR A 149 8.43 -3.48 5.25
N VAL A 150 7.23 -4.03 5.16
CA VAL A 150 6.63 -4.70 6.32
C VAL A 150 7.47 -5.90 6.76
N LEU A 151 8.11 -6.61 5.82
CA LEU A 151 8.98 -7.75 6.12
C LEU A 151 10.09 -7.39 7.13
N TRP A 152 10.92 -6.37 6.84
CA TRP A 152 12.02 -5.99 7.73
C TRP A 152 11.56 -5.13 8.91
N MET A 153 10.56 -4.27 8.68
CA MET A 153 10.03 -3.36 9.69
C MET A 153 9.37 -4.12 10.85
N SER A 154 8.67 -5.23 10.56
CA SER A 154 8.06 -6.08 11.59
C SER A 154 9.08 -6.53 12.63
N VAL A 155 10.22 -7.04 12.16
CA VAL A 155 11.33 -7.48 13.01
C VAL A 155 11.94 -6.30 13.78
N LEU A 156 12.27 -5.21 13.07
CA LEU A 156 12.86 -4.02 13.68
C LEU A 156 11.94 -3.42 14.76
N SER A 157 10.64 -3.32 14.49
CA SER A 157 9.66 -2.79 15.46
C SER A 157 9.59 -3.63 16.72
N GLY A 158 9.64 -4.97 16.59
CA GLY A 158 9.69 -5.88 17.74
C GLY A 158 10.88 -5.60 18.65
N TYR A 159 12.09 -5.49 18.08
CA TYR A 159 13.31 -5.16 18.85
C TYR A 159 13.28 -3.75 19.44
N LEU A 160 12.83 -2.74 18.69
CA LEU A 160 12.74 -1.37 19.19
C LEU A 160 11.77 -1.26 20.37
N ILE A 161 10.61 -1.90 20.27
CA ILE A 161 9.62 -1.89 21.35
C ILE A 161 10.16 -2.61 22.59
N HIS A 162 10.81 -3.78 22.39
CA HIS A 162 11.41 -4.53 23.50
C HIS A 162 12.48 -3.73 24.25
N ALA A 163 13.37 -3.06 23.50
CA ALA A 163 14.51 -2.36 24.06
C ALA A 163 14.18 -0.96 24.60
N LEU A 164 13.30 -0.21 23.92
CA LEU A 164 13.10 1.23 24.13
C LEU A 164 11.63 1.62 24.34
N GLY A 165 10.69 0.69 24.10
CA GLY A 165 9.27 0.94 24.15
C GLY A 165 8.68 1.52 22.86
N TRP A 166 7.34 1.52 22.75
CA TRP A 166 6.61 1.91 21.56
C TRP A 166 6.80 3.38 21.15
N ARG A 167 7.06 4.27 22.12
CA ARG A 167 7.30 5.70 21.84
C ARG A 167 8.56 5.91 21.04
N TRP A 168 9.65 5.31 21.46
CA TRP A 168 10.92 5.38 20.74
C TRP A 168 10.88 4.71 19.38
N MET A 169 10.07 3.66 19.23
CA MET A 169 9.85 3.06 17.91
C MET A 169 9.31 4.10 16.92
N PHE A 170 8.28 4.88 17.26
CA PHE A 170 7.75 5.94 16.39
C PHE A 170 8.80 7.04 16.13
N ILE A 171 9.52 7.48 17.16
CA ILE A 171 10.54 8.53 17.02
C ILE A 171 11.66 8.07 16.05
N LEU A 172 12.19 6.86 16.24
CA LEU A 172 13.30 6.34 15.45
C LEU A 172 12.89 5.93 14.04
N GLN A 173 11.63 5.61 13.81
CA GLN A 173 11.09 5.29 12.49
C GLN A 173 10.60 6.53 11.74
N GLY A 174 10.12 7.56 12.43
CA GLY A 174 9.64 8.81 11.82
C GLY A 174 10.76 9.78 11.47
N ALA A 175 11.72 9.99 12.39
CA ALA A 175 12.81 10.96 12.20
C ALA A 175 13.65 10.76 10.91
N PRO A 176 13.97 9.53 10.47
CA PRO A 176 14.71 9.31 9.23
C PRO A 176 14.05 9.91 7.98
N ALA A 177 12.73 10.03 7.94
CA ALA A 177 12.02 10.64 6.82
C ALA A 177 12.41 12.11 6.62
N ILE A 178 12.65 12.86 7.71
CA ILE A 178 13.09 14.26 7.65
C ILE A 178 14.48 14.36 7.03
N VAL A 179 15.40 13.49 7.45
CA VAL A 179 16.76 13.45 6.88
C VAL A 179 16.70 13.02 5.40
N TRP A 180 15.85 12.02 5.11
CA TRP A 180 15.67 11.53 3.74
C TRP A 180 15.08 12.57 2.80
N ALA A 181 14.30 13.54 3.28
CA ALA A 181 13.79 14.64 2.48
C ALA A 181 14.92 15.42 1.78
N PHE A 182 16.04 15.66 2.46
CA PHE A 182 17.20 16.34 1.87
C PHE A 182 17.93 15.46 0.85
N VAL A 183 18.00 14.14 1.08
CA VAL A 183 18.53 13.19 0.08
C VAL A 183 17.61 13.19 -1.16
N TRP A 184 16.29 13.10 -0.97
CA TRP A 184 15.30 13.21 -2.04
C TRP A 184 15.50 14.49 -2.87
N TRP A 185 15.58 15.63 -2.20
CA TRP A 185 15.74 16.92 -2.86
C TRP A 185 16.98 17.01 -3.72
N LYS A 186 18.10 16.45 -3.25
CA LYS A 186 19.41 16.49 -3.92
C LYS A 186 19.52 15.46 -5.06
N MET A 187 18.91 14.29 -4.89
CA MET A 187 19.13 13.15 -5.78
C MET A 187 18.11 13.05 -6.91
N ILE A 188 16.91 13.59 -6.72
CA ILE A 188 15.83 13.52 -7.71
C ILE A 188 15.73 14.84 -8.49
N ASP A 189 15.70 14.74 -9.80
CA ASP A 189 15.33 15.82 -10.70
C ASP A 189 13.89 15.64 -11.16
N GLU A 190 13.15 16.74 -11.36
CA GLU A 190 11.73 16.69 -11.78
C GLU A 190 11.59 16.09 -13.18
N LYS A 191 12.46 16.54 -14.10
CA LYS A 191 12.43 16.17 -15.52
C LYS A 191 13.83 15.84 -16.05
N PRO A 192 13.93 15.07 -17.15
CA PRO A 192 15.22 14.73 -17.76
C PRO A 192 16.08 15.94 -18.14
N ASN A 193 15.47 17.05 -18.59
CA ASN A 193 16.21 18.26 -18.99
C ASN A 193 16.92 18.95 -17.81
N GLU A 194 16.43 18.77 -16.59
CA GLU A 194 17.03 19.34 -15.37
C GLU A 194 18.21 18.51 -14.84
N ALA A 195 18.35 17.26 -15.30
CA ALA A 195 19.33 16.31 -14.80
C ALA A 195 20.75 16.61 -15.31
N ASN A 196 21.65 17.03 -14.43
CA ASN A 196 23.05 17.33 -14.78
C ASN A 196 23.90 16.08 -15.07
N TRP A 197 23.42 14.90 -14.72
CA TRP A 197 24.09 13.61 -14.91
C TRP A 197 23.74 12.92 -16.24
N LEU A 198 22.83 13.49 -17.05
CA LEU A 198 22.54 13.08 -18.41
C LEU A 198 23.23 13.98 -19.42
N ASN A 199 23.77 13.40 -20.49
CA ASN A 199 24.26 14.18 -21.60
C ASN A 199 23.10 14.72 -22.48
N THR A 200 23.41 15.67 -23.37
CA THR A 200 22.40 16.38 -24.16
C THR A 200 21.64 15.45 -25.11
N GLU A 201 22.29 14.42 -25.65
CA GLU A 201 21.66 13.44 -26.57
C GLU A 201 20.71 12.51 -25.81
N GLU A 202 21.10 12.03 -24.62
CA GLU A 202 20.24 11.22 -23.75
C GLU A 202 18.97 11.99 -23.34
N LYS A 203 19.12 13.26 -22.94
CA LYS A 203 17.97 14.13 -22.61
C LYS A 203 17.00 14.23 -23.78
N LYS A 204 17.50 14.58 -24.97
CA LYS A 204 16.69 14.69 -26.18
C LYS A 204 16.01 13.37 -26.56
N SER A 205 16.72 12.25 -26.45
CA SER A 205 16.18 10.92 -26.74
C SER A 205 15.02 10.53 -25.82
N ILE A 206 15.15 10.81 -24.50
CA ILE A 206 14.08 10.55 -23.54
C ILE A 206 12.89 11.46 -23.82
N GLU A 207 13.12 12.77 -23.98
CA GLU A 207 12.06 13.75 -24.19
C GLU A 207 11.29 13.51 -25.49
N SER A 208 11.98 13.20 -26.60
CA SER A 208 11.32 12.93 -27.88
C SER A 208 10.40 11.71 -27.79
N ARG A 209 10.83 10.62 -27.16
CA ARG A 209 9.99 9.42 -26.97
C ARG A 209 8.78 9.69 -26.09
N LEU A 210 8.96 10.41 -24.97
CA LEU A 210 7.85 10.79 -24.09
C LEU A 210 6.87 11.74 -24.78
N GLN A 211 7.34 12.64 -25.63
CA GLN A 211 6.49 13.53 -26.43
C GLN A 211 5.70 12.76 -27.50
N GLU A 212 6.33 11.79 -28.17
CA GLU A 212 5.65 10.91 -29.14
C GLU A 212 4.53 10.11 -28.46
N GLU A 213 4.79 9.55 -27.28
CA GLU A 213 3.77 8.86 -26.49
C GLU A 213 2.60 9.78 -26.13
N GLN A 214 2.88 11.02 -25.74
CA GLN A 214 1.83 12.00 -25.37
C GLN A 214 1.00 12.45 -26.57
N ARG A 215 1.61 12.61 -27.76
CA ARG A 215 0.88 12.94 -29.00
C ARG A 215 -0.13 11.87 -29.39
N ALA A 216 0.13 10.62 -29.04
CA ALA A 216 -0.77 9.48 -29.30
C ALA A 216 -1.97 9.45 -28.35
N ILE A 217 -1.96 10.20 -27.27
CA ILE A 217 -3.03 10.23 -26.26
C ILE A 217 -4.00 11.36 -26.59
N LYS A 218 -5.24 11.01 -26.98
CA LYS A 218 -6.31 11.99 -27.12
C LYS A 218 -6.71 12.54 -25.74
N PRO A 219 -6.74 13.87 -25.54
CA PRO A 219 -7.15 14.44 -24.26
C PRO A 219 -8.62 14.12 -23.97
N VAL A 220 -8.92 13.85 -22.69
CA VAL A 220 -10.26 13.50 -22.20
C VAL A 220 -11.07 14.73 -21.96
N LYS A 221 -12.30 14.72 -22.38
CA LYS A 221 -13.26 15.77 -22.05
C LYS A 221 -14.06 15.52 -20.76
N ASN A 222 -14.13 14.30 -20.21
CA ASN A 222 -15.11 14.03 -19.15
C ASN A 222 -14.72 12.84 -18.23
N TYR A 223 -14.11 13.11 -17.06
CA TYR A 223 -13.90 12.11 -16.00
C TYR A 223 -15.21 11.59 -15.38
N LEU A 224 -16.28 12.40 -15.43
CA LEU A 224 -17.56 12.06 -14.79
C LEU A 224 -18.24 10.85 -15.45
N GLU A 225 -18.10 10.69 -16.76
CA GLU A 225 -18.64 9.58 -17.51
C GLU A 225 -17.94 8.26 -17.17
N ALA A 226 -16.62 8.29 -17.01
CA ALA A 226 -15.86 7.12 -16.56
C ALA A 226 -16.27 6.68 -15.15
N PHE A 227 -16.49 7.62 -14.23
CA PHE A 227 -16.91 7.33 -12.86
C PHE A 227 -18.33 6.74 -12.76
N ARG A 228 -19.19 6.97 -13.76
CA ARG A 228 -20.52 6.37 -13.85
C ARG A 228 -20.52 5.00 -14.52
N SER A 229 -19.40 4.56 -15.08
CA SER A 229 -19.31 3.24 -15.70
C SER A 229 -19.54 2.13 -14.69
N LYS A 230 -20.45 1.20 -14.99
CA LYS A 230 -20.73 0.01 -14.16
C LYS A 230 -19.45 -0.77 -13.84
N THR A 231 -18.54 -0.88 -14.81
CA THR A 231 -17.26 -1.57 -14.64
C THR A 231 -16.38 -0.86 -13.60
N VAL A 232 -16.27 0.47 -13.67
CA VAL A 232 -15.48 1.25 -12.70
C VAL A 232 -16.08 1.15 -11.30
N ILE A 233 -17.41 1.28 -11.17
CA ILE A 233 -18.10 1.14 -9.88
C ILE A 233 -17.85 -0.24 -9.26
N LEU A 234 -17.96 -1.30 -10.05
CA LEU A 234 -17.72 -2.67 -9.58
C LEU A 234 -16.26 -2.91 -9.21
N LEU A 235 -15.28 -2.34 -9.95
CA LEU A 235 -13.86 -2.37 -9.59
C LEU A 235 -13.59 -1.58 -8.31
N CYS A 236 -14.25 -0.44 -8.10
CA CYS A 236 -14.20 0.31 -6.84
C CYS A 236 -14.69 -0.53 -5.67
N LEU A 237 -15.83 -1.19 -5.81
CA LEU A 237 -16.40 -2.06 -4.77
C LEU A 237 -15.51 -3.27 -4.51
N GLN A 238 -14.98 -3.89 -5.57
CA GLN A 238 -14.09 -5.04 -5.47
C GLN A 238 -12.80 -4.67 -4.72
N TYR A 239 -12.17 -3.54 -5.06
CA TYR A 239 -10.93 -3.10 -4.40
C TYR A 239 -11.19 -2.56 -2.99
N PHE A 240 -12.35 -1.95 -2.73
CA PHE A 240 -12.79 -1.59 -1.39
C PHE A 240 -12.87 -2.81 -0.46
N LEU A 241 -13.56 -3.87 -0.89
CA LEU A 241 -13.72 -5.11 -0.11
C LEU A 241 -12.39 -5.84 0.09
N TRP A 242 -11.55 -5.87 -0.94
CA TRP A 242 -10.21 -6.46 -0.83
C TRP A 242 -9.35 -5.69 0.18
N SER A 243 -9.30 -4.37 0.06
CA SER A 243 -8.53 -3.52 0.97
C SER A 243 -9.03 -3.59 2.41
N MET A 244 -10.35 -3.77 2.59
CA MET A 244 -10.95 -3.98 3.90
C MET A 244 -10.41 -5.23 4.61
N GLY A 245 -10.34 -6.36 3.91
CA GLY A 245 -9.74 -7.59 4.43
C GLY A 245 -8.24 -7.47 4.67
N LEU A 246 -7.53 -6.88 3.69
CA LEU A 246 -6.08 -6.74 3.73
C LEU A 246 -5.61 -5.85 4.89
N TYR A 247 -6.18 -4.66 5.06
CA TYR A 247 -5.73 -3.75 6.13
C TYR A 247 -6.31 -4.11 7.50
N GLY A 248 -7.42 -4.83 7.56
CA GLY A 248 -7.83 -5.52 8.76
C GLY A 248 -6.74 -6.48 9.25
N PHE A 249 -6.18 -7.28 8.34
CA PHE A 249 -5.07 -8.17 8.64
C PHE A 249 -3.79 -7.40 9.02
N VAL A 250 -3.32 -6.47 8.19
CA VAL A 250 -2.05 -5.75 8.39
C VAL A 250 -2.01 -5.08 9.76
N MET A 251 -3.11 -4.43 10.16
CA MET A 251 -3.19 -3.70 11.42
C MET A 251 -3.26 -4.60 12.65
N TRP A 252 -3.95 -5.74 12.54
CA TRP A 252 -4.25 -6.57 13.70
C TRP A 252 -3.40 -7.84 13.79
N LEU A 253 -2.63 -8.20 12.76
CA LEU A 253 -1.75 -9.36 12.78
C LEU A 253 -0.80 -9.38 14.00
N PRO A 254 -0.10 -8.28 14.37
CA PRO A 254 0.76 -8.29 15.54
C PRO A 254 -0.01 -8.58 16.84
N SER A 255 -1.21 -8.01 16.99
CA SER A 255 -2.06 -8.25 18.17
C SER A 255 -2.59 -9.69 18.23
N ILE A 256 -2.94 -10.25 17.06
CA ILE A 256 -3.37 -11.65 16.95
C ILE A 256 -2.26 -12.61 17.38
N ILE A 257 -1.03 -12.38 16.91
CA ILE A 257 0.12 -13.22 17.27
C ILE A 257 0.47 -13.03 18.74
N LYS A 258 0.51 -11.78 19.22
CA LYS A 258 0.86 -11.46 20.61
C LYS A 258 -0.13 -12.03 21.62
N ALA A 259 -1.38 -12.26 21.23
CA ALA A 259 -2.41 -12.88 22.08
C ALA A 259 -2.21 -14.41 22.28
N ALA A 260 -1.33 -15.05 21.52
CA ALA A 260 -1.01 -16.46 21.72
C ALA A 260 -0.12 -16.67 22.97
N PRO A 261 -0.21 -17.84 23.62
CA PRO A 261 0.63 -18.15 24.79
C PRO A 261 2.13 -18.00 24.49
N ASP A 262 2.88 -17.51 25.46
CA ASP A 262 4.34 -17.38 25.45
C ASP A 262 4.92 -16.50 24.31
N MET A 263 4.10 -15.64 23.70
CA MET A 263 4.54 -14.73 22.63
C MET A 263 5.01 -13.38 23.21
N ASP A 264 6.31 -13.12 23.11
CA ASP A 264 6.88 -11.80 23.35
C ASP A 264 6.78 -10.91 22.10
N ILE A 265 7.12 -9.63 22.23
CA ILE A 265 7.00 -8.64 21.14
C ILE A 265 8.04 -8.88 20.03
N VAL A 266 9.21 -9.42 20.36
CA VAL A 266 10.28 -9.74 19.41
C VAL A 266 9.85 -10.94 18.55
N THR A 267 9.38 -12.01 19.17
CA THR A 267 8.83 -13.18 18.48
C THR A 267 7.63 -12.77 17.60
N THR A 268 6.76 -11.90 18.13
CA THR A 268 5.65 -11.33 17.36
C THR A 268 6.14 -10.61 16.10
N GLY A 269 7.23 -9.84 16.19
CA GLY A 269 7.86 -9.18 15.05
C GLY A 269 8.34 -10.17 13.98
N TRP A 270 9.07 -11.20 14.38
CA TRP A 270 9.54 -12.26 13.48
C TRP A 270 8.39 -13.01 12.81
N LEU A 271 7.42 -13.47 13.56
CA LEU A 271 6.27 -14.19 13.02
C LEU A 271 5.42 -13.29 12.10
N SER A 272 5.25 -12.02 12.45
CA SER A 272 4.52 -11.07 11.60
C SER A 272 5.21 -10.81 10.25
N SER A 273 6.51 -11.06 10.12
CA SER A 273 7.24 -10.90 8.86
C SER A 273 7.00 -12.04 7.85
N VAL A 274 6.69 -13.24 8.33
CA VAL A 274 6.58 -14.45 7.50
C VAL A 274 5.52 -14.36 6.40
N PRO A 275 4.29 -13.85 6.64
CA PRO A 275 3.29 -13.66 5.59
C PRO A 275 3.77 -12.76 4.44
N TYR A 276 4.59 -11.75 4.75
CA TYR A 276 5.11 -10.81 3.75
C TYR A 276 6.23 -11.38 2.90
N LEU A 277 7.00 -12.33 3.43
CA LEU A 277 7.96 -13.10 2.63
C LEU A 277 7.22 -13.92 1.56
N LEU A 278 6.16 -14.63 1.96
CA LEU A 278 5.31 -15.35 1.01
C LEU A 278 4.62 -14.39 0.02
N ALA A 279 4.20 -13.21 0.49
CA ALA A 279 3.58 -12.18 -0.34
C ALA A 279 4.49 -11.71 -1.48
N ILE A 280 5.78 -11.45 -1.19
CA ILE A 280 6.77 -11.06 -2.21
C ILE A 280 6.89 -12.13 -3.28
N VAL A 281 7.06 -13.39 -2.87
CA VAL A 281 7.19 -14.52 -3.80
C VAL A 281 5.92 -14.72 -4.62
N ALA A 282 4.75 -14.73 -3.98
CA ALA A 282 3.47 -14.91 -4.63
C ALA A 282 3.13 -13.76 -5.62
N MET A 283 3.45 -12.52 -5.25
CA MET A 283 3.25 -11.34 -6.08
C MET A 283 4.10 -11.38 -7.35
N LEU A 284 5.38 -11.73 -7.24
CA LEU A 284 6.27 -11.86 -8.39
C LEU A 284 5.84 -13.02 -9.29
N ALA A 285 5.55 -14.17 -8.72
CA ALA A 285 5.12 -15.35 -9.46
C ALA A 285 3.79 -15.13 -10.19
N ALA A 286 2.79 -14.57 -9.48
CA ALA A 286 1.48 -14.27 -10.07
C ALA A 286 1.57 -13.23 -11.18
N SER A 287 2.36 -12.17 -11.01
CA SER A 287 2.56 -11.14 -12.05
C SER A 287 3.24 -11.71 -13.28
N TYR A 288 4.32 -12.49 -13.11
CA TYR A 288 5.00 -13.13 -14.22
C TYR A 288 4.10 -14.09 -15.01
N ALA A 289 3.39 -14.97 -14.29
CA ALA A 289 2.48 -15.93 -14.91
C ALA A 289 1.27 -15.26 -15.57
N SER A 290 0.76 -14.18 -14.97
CA SER A 290 -0.31 -13.37 -15.53
C SER A 290 0.10 -12.67 -16.83
N ASP A 291 1.33 -12.13 -16.91
CA ASP A 291 1.84 -11.50 -18.11
C ASP A 291 2.06 -12.53 -19.23
N LYS A 292 2.56 -13.71 -18.90
CA LYS A 292 2.76 -14.79 -19.87
C LYS A 292 1.46 -15.34 -20.42
N SER A 293 0.43 -15.49 -19.60
CA SER A 293 -0.86 -16.08 -20.00
C SER A 293 -1.85 -15.07 -20.55
N MET A 294 -1.63 -13.77 -20.30
CA MET A 294 -2.58 -12.66 -20.55
C MET A 294 -3.97 -12.85 -19.92
N ASN A 295 -4.13 -13.83 -19.05
CA ASN A 295 -5.39 -14.12 -18.36
C ASN A 295 -5.39 -13.54 -16.94
N ARG A 296 -5.54 -12.22 -16.84
CA ARG A 296 -5.50 -11.47 -15.57
C ARG A 296 -6.48 -12.01 -14.53
N ARG A 297 -7.67 -12.40 -14.96
CA ARG A 297 -8.73 -12.95 -14.09
C ARG A 297 -8.25 -14.13 -13.27
N LEU A 298 -7.52 -15.07 -13.89
CA LEU A 298 -7.03 -16.30 -13.26
C LEU A 298 -6.00 -16.02 -12.14
N TYR A 299 -5.37 -14.84 -12.14
CA TYR A 299 -4.38 -14.46 -11.13
C TYR A 299 -4.91 -13.44 -10.13
N VAL A 300 -6.22 -13.18 -10.13
CA VAL A 300 -6.88 -12.32 -9.13
C VAL A 300 -7.83 -13.13 -8.26
N TRP A 301 -8.89 -13.71 -8.84
CA TRP A 301 -9.94 -14.33 -8.03
C TRP A 301 -9.49 -15.54 -7.19
N PRO A 302 -8.63 -16.47 -7.68
CA PRO A 302 -8.28 -17.65 -6.89
C PRO A 302 -7.44 -17.28 -5.65
N PHE A 303 -6.55 -16.30 -5.78
CA PHE A 303 -5.71 -15.86 -4.66
C PHE A 303 -6.55 -15.19 -3.57
N LEU A 304 -7.56 -14.41 -3.94
CA LEU A 304 -8.51 -13.84 -2.97
C LEU A 304 -9.38 -14.91 -2.33
N LEU A 305 -9.79 -15.93 -3.07
CA LEU A 305 -10.52 -17.09 -2.54
C LEU A 305 -9.65 -17.89 -1.57
N ILE A 306 -8.39 -18.19 -1.93
CA ILE A 306 -7.45 -18.89 -1.04
C ILE A 306 -7.28 -18.11 0.26
N SER A 307 -7.13 -16.78 0.19
CA SER A 307 -7.03 -15.94 1.38
C SER A 307 -8.29 -16.02 2.25
N ALA A 308 -9.48 -15.97 1.64
CA ALA A 308 -10.75 -16.08 2.35
C ALA A 308 -10.89 -17.45 3.07
N LEU A 309 -10.58 -18.53 2.36
CA LEU A 309 -10.64 -19.89 2.93
C LEU A 309 -9.59 -20.10 4.04
N ALA A 310 -8.40 -19.54 3.88
CA ALA A 310 -7.34 -19.61 4.88
C ALA A 310 -7.70 -18.83 6.15
N PHE A 311 -8.33 -17.65 6.04
CA PHE A 311 -8.86 -16.93 7.21
C PHE A 311 -9.97 -17.72 7.91
N TYR A 312 -10.90 -18.26 7.15
CA TYR A 312 -11.99 -19.07 7.70
C TYR A 312 -11.46 -20.34 8.38
N GLY A 313 -10.50 -21.01 7.76
CA GLY A 313 -9.82 -22.18 8.35
C GLY A 313 -9.08 -21.82 9.65
N SER A 314 -8.37 -20.70 9.67
CA SER A 314 -7.70 -20.20 10.88
C SER A 314 -8.71 -19.90 12.01
N PHE A 315 -9.88 -19.35 11.68
CA PHE A 315 -10.98 -19.15 12.62
C PHE A 315 -11.48 -20.48 13.20
N LEU A 316 -11.69 -21.51 12.38
CA LEU A 316 -12.19 -22.82 12.84
C LEU A 316 -11.20 -23.52 13.78
N ILE A 317 -9.90 -23.40 13.52
CA ILE A 317 -8.84 -23.97 14.37
C ILE A 317 -8.71 -23.16 15.66
N GLY A 318 -8.87 -21.84 15.59
CA GLY A 318 -8.80 -20.95 16.74
C GLY A 318 -7.50 -21.11 17.52
N THR A 319 -7.61 -21.20 18.84
CA THR A 319 -6.48 -21.36 19.77
C THR A 319 -6.04 -22.80 20.02
N THR A 320 -6.74 -23.80 19.45
CA THR A 320 -6.46 -25.23 19.69
C THR A 320 -5.08 -25.63 19.18
N ASN A 321 -4.63 -25.06 18.06
CA ASN A 321 -3.29 -25.28 17.53
C ASN A 321 -2.78 -23.99 16.88
N PHE A 322 -1.98 -23.24 17.63
CA PHE A 322 -1.41 -21.97 17.16
C PHE A 322 -0.66 -22.11 15.83
N TRP A 323 0.20 -23.12 15.68
CA TRP A 323 1.05 -23.24 14.49
C TRP A 323 0.26 -23.53 13.21
N VAL A 324 -0.81 -24.31 13.31
CA VAL A 324 -1.71 -24.57 12.16
C VAL A 324 -2.50 -23.31 11.83
N SER A 325 -3.06 -22.65 12.84
CA SER A 325 -3.76 -21.38 12.66
C SER A 325 -2.84 -20.31 12.05
N PHE A 326 -1.62 -20.18 12.55
CA PHE A 326 -0.62 -19.26 12.04
C PHE A 326 -0.20 -19.59 10.59
N SER A 327 0.00 -20.88 10.24
CA SER A 327 0.30 -21.29 8.86
C SER A 327 -0.81 -20.86 7.90
N LEU A 328 -2.06 -20.96 8.30
CA LEU A 328 -3.19 -20.46 7.51
C LEU A 328 -3.19 -18.92 7.40
N LEU A 329 -2.78 -18.20 8.46
CA LEU A 329 -2.60 -16.75 8.40
C LEU A 329 -1.47 -16.35 7.43
N VAL A 330 -0.38 -17.13 7.37
CA VAL A 330 0.71 -16.92 6.40
C VAL A 330 0.20 -17.11 4.98
N ILE A 331 -0.57 -18.16 4.72
CA ILE A 331 -1.20 -18.41 3.41
C ILE A 331 -2.17 -17.29 3.05
N ALA A 332 -3.01 -16.87 3.98
CA ALA A 332 -3.95 -15.76 3.77
C ALA A 332 -3.20 -14.47 3.42
N GLY A 333 -2.21 -14.09 4.23
CA GLY A 333 -1.40 -12.88 4.04
C GLY A 333 -0.65 -12.88 2.72
N GLY A 334 0.05 -13.98 2.40
CA GLY A 334 0.78 -14.11 1.13
C GLY A 334 -0.12 -14.06 -0.08
N SER A 335 -1.24 -14.78 -0.05
CA SER A 335 -2.16 -14.87 -1.17
C SER A 335 -2.89 -13.55 -1.45
N MET A 336 -3.23 -12.74 -0.43
CA MET A 336 -3.95 -11.48 -0.66
C MET A 336 -3.09 -10.39 -1.33
N TYR A 337 -1.76 -10.51 -1.34
CA TYR A 337 -0.87 -9.59 -2.06
C TYR A 337 -0.63 -10.01 -3.51
N ALA A 338 -0.73 -11.29 -3.84
CA ALA A 338 -0.46 -11.81 -5.18
C ALA A 338 -1.25 -11.10 -6.30
N PRO A 339 -2.53 -10.71 -6.13
CA PRO A 339 -3.33 -10.09 -7.19
C PRO A 339 -2.94 -8.66 -7.57
N TYR A 340 -2.09 -7.95 -6.81
CA TYR A 340 -1.84 -6.52 -7.03
C TYR A 340 -1.39 -6.19 -8.46
N GLY A 341 -0.39 -6.89 -8.98
CA GLY A 341 0.10 -6.67 -10.34
C GLY A 341 -0.97 -6.93 -11.40
N PRO A 342 -1.55 -8.14 -11.45
CA PRO A 342 -2.61 -8.48 -12.37
C PRO A 342 -3.85 -7.57 -12.29
N PHE A 343 -4.28 -7.19 -11.09
CA PHE A 343 -5.45 -6.33 -10.90
C PHE A 343 -5.25 -4.92 -11.47
N PHE A 344 -4.14 -4.26 -11.15
CA PHE A 344 -3.85 -2.93 -11.69
C PHE A 344 -3.57 -2.95 -13.19
N ALA A 345 -3.05 -4.05 -13.75
CA ALA A 345 -2.93 -4.24 -15.17
C ALA A 345 -4.31 -4.30 -15.86
N VAL A 346 -5.27 -5.05 -15.29
CA VAL A 346 -6.65 -5.11 -15.81
C VAL A 346 -7.28 -3.73 -15.93
N ILE A 347 -7.10 -2.86 -14.93
CA ILE A 347 -7.71 -1.53 -14.93
C ILE A 347 -7.26 -0.73 -16.16
N THR A 348 -5.98 -0.81 -16.50
CA THR A 348 -5.41 -0.10 -17.65
C THR A 348 -5.77 -0.75 -19.00
N GLU A 349 -6.12 -2.03 -19.00
CA GLU A 349 -6.52 -2.78 -20.22
C GLU A 349 -8.01 -2.63 -20.54
N ILE A 350 -8.86 -2.54 -19.51
CA ILE A 350 -10.34 -2.46 -19.69
C ILE A 350 -10.81 -1.03 -19.94
N LEU A 351 -10.12 -0.03 -19.40
CA LEU A 351 -10.53 1.37 -19.51
C LEU A 351 -9.85 2.06 -20.67
N PRO A 352 -10.57 2.92 -21.42
CA PRO A 352 -9.98 3.75 -22.47
C PRO A 352 -8.84 4.59 -21.88
N ARG A 353 -7.74 4.71 -22.64
CA ARG A 353 -6.50 5.39 -22.20
C ARG A 353 -6.72 6.78 -21.63
N ASN A 354 -7.70 7.48 -22.15
CA ASN A 354 -8.05 8.86 -21.79
C ASN A 354 -8.73 9.00 -20.40
N VAL A 355 -9.30 7.94 -19.84
CA VAL A 355 -9.97 7.94 -18.52
C VAL A 355 -9.30 7.04 -17.49
N SER A 356 -8.31 6.22 -17.91
CA SER A 356 -7.66 5.23 -17.03
C SER A 356 -6.99 5.88 -15.81
N GLY A 357 -6.36 7.04 -15.95
CA GLY A 357 -5.70 7.72 -14.83
C GLY A 357 -6.66 8.19 -13.73
N GLY A 358 -7.77 8.82 -14.12
CA GLY A 358 -8.81 9.25 -13.17
C GLY A 358 -9.53 8.08 -12.51
N ALA A 359 -9.81 7.02 -13.29
CA ALA A 359 -10.44 5.81 -12.77
C ALA A 359 -9.52 5.04 -11.81
N LEU A 360 -8.21 4.96 -12.10
CA LEU A 360 -7.21 4.43 -11.18
C LEU A 360 -7.21 5.21 -9.86
N GLY A 361 -7.23 6.54 -9.93
CA GLY A 361 -7.30 7.40 -8.74
C GLY A 361 -8.55 7.13 -7.91
N LEU A 362 -9.73 7.03 -8.54
CA LEU A 362 -10.98 6.71 -7.85
C LEU A 362 -10.95 5.31 -7.22
N ILE A 363 -10.53 4.29 -7.97
CA ILE A 363 -10.44 2.91 -7.47
C ILE A 363 -9.48 2.85 -6.28
N ASN A 364 -8.33 3.52 -6.37
CA ASN A 364 -7.35 3.54 -5.27
C ASN A 364 -7.86 4.30 -4.04
N SER A 365 -8.60 5.40 -4.22
CA SER A 365 -9.27 6.10 -3.12
C SER A 365 -10.31 5.21 -2.44
N MET A 366 -11.08 4.45 -3.21
CA MET A 366 -12.04 3.48 -2.63
C MET A 366 -11.32 2.35 -1.87
N GLY A 367 -10.13 1.94 -2.32
CA GLY A 367 -9.26 1.04 -1.56
C GLY A 367 -8.83 1.66 -0.22
N ALA A 368 -8.47 2.95 -0.19
CA ALA A 368 -8.12 3.63 1.06
C ALA A 368 -9.32 3.70 2.02
N LEU A 369 -10.53 3.97 1.49
CA LEU A 369 -11.75 3.93 2.29
C LEU A 369 -12.01 2.51 2.84
N GLY A 370 -11.82 1.47 2.02
CA GLY A 370 -11.89 0.08 2.46
C GLY A 370 -10.89 -0.24 3.56
N SER A 371 -9.68 0.29 3.46
CA SER A 371 -8.64 0.14 4.48
C SER A 371 -9.04 0.79 5.81
N PHE A 372 -9.64 2.00 5.76
CA PHE A 372 -10.20 2.67 6.93
C PHE A 372 -11.27 1.81 7.59
N VAL A 373 -12.27 1.41 6.82
CA VAL A 373 -13.42 0.64 7.31
C VAL A 373 -12.97 -0.71 7.87
N GLY A 374 -12.08 -1.43 7.17
CA GLY A 374 -11.56 -2.72 7.59
C GLY A 374 -10.78 -2.65 8.89
N ALA A 375 -9.79 -1.76 8.96
CA ALA A 375 -8.97 -1.58 10.16
C ALA A 375 -9.82 -1.18 11.38
N TYR A 376 -10.80 -0.29 11.19
CA TYR A 376 -11.69 0.17 12.26
C TYR A 376 -12.66 -0.92 12.72
N ILE A 377 -13.39 -1.56 11.76
CA ILE A 377 -14.41 -2.57 12.13
C ILE A 377 -13.78 -3.80 12.78
N VAL A 378 -12.62 -4.25 12.31
CA VAL A 378 -11.90 -5.38 12.94
C VAL A 378 -11.64 -5.10 14.41
N GLY A 379 -11.13 -3.92 14.73
CA GLY A 379 -10.89 -3.59 16.13
C GLY A 379 -12.14 -3.33 16.96
N TYR A 380 -13.17 -2.73 16.35
CA TYR A 380 -14.46 -2.59 17.02
C TYR A 380 -15.05 -3.96 17.37
N LEU A 381 -15.03 -4.91 16.44
CA LEU A 381 -15.49 -6.28 16.67
C LEU A 381 -14.67 -6.97 17.76
N ASN A 382 -13.34 -6.83 17.74
CA ASN A 382 -12.48 -7.40 18.79
C ASN A 382 -12.82 -6.85 20.16
N GLY A 383 -13.15 -5.56 20.26
CA GLY A 383 -13.57 -4.92 21.51
C GLY A 383 -14.91 -5.41 22.02
N VAL A 384 -15.90 -5.59 21.13
CA VAL A 384 -17.27 -6.00 21.52
C VAL A 384 -17.35 -7.51 21.80
N THR A 385 -16.65 -8.33 21.00
CA THR A 385 -16.71 -9.81 21.14
C THR A 385 -15.65 -10.37 22.06
N HIS A 386 -14.76 -9.52 22.59
CA HIS A 386 -13.62 -9.91 23.43
C HIS A 386 -12.75 -11.00 22.82
N GLY A 387 -12.64 -11.01 21.46
CA GLY A 387 -11.86 -12.01 20.72
C GLY A 387 -11.77 -11.69 19.23
N PHE A 388 -10.92 -12.41 18.52
CA PHE A 388 -10.65 -12.19 17.09
C PHE A 388 -11.59 -12.93 16.14
N GLY A 389 -12.49 -13.80 16.64
CA GLY A 389 -13.32 -14.68 15.80
C GLY A 389 -14.18 -13.93 14.79
N ALA A 390 -14.91 -12.89 15.23
CA ALA A 390 -15.74 -12.07 14.35
C ALA A 390 -14.92 -11.35 13.26
N SER A 391 -13.71 -10.95 13.60
CA SER A 391 -12.78 -10.29 12.67
C SER A 391 -12.26 -11.23 11.58
N TYR A 392 -11.98 -12.48 11.91
CA TYR A 392 -11.63 -13.50 10.92
C TYR A 392 -12.75 -13.73 9.91
N ILE A 393 -14.01 -13.83 10.39
CA ILE A 393 -15.19 -13.99 9.53
C ILE A 393 -15.38 -12.77 8.64
N LEU A 394 -15.19 -11.56 9.17
CA LEU A 394 -15.26 -10.33 8.39
C LEU A 394 -14.21 -10.32 7.27
N MET A 395 -12.95 -10.56 7.60
CA MET A 395 -11.84 -10.60 6.62
C MET A 395 -12.07 -11.68 5.56
N ALA A 396 -12.47 -12.88 5.97
CA ALA A 396 -12.82 -13.97 5.05
C ALA A 396 -13.98 -13.58 4.13
N GLY A 397 -15.05 -13.01 4.67
CA GLY A 397 -16.25 -12.59 3.92
C GLY A 397 -15.96 -11.50 2.90
N THR A 398 -15.20 -10.47 3.26
CA THR A 398 -14.85 -9.36 2.34
C THR A 398 -13.94 -9.84 1.20
N LEU A 399 -12.99 -10.73 1.47
CA LEU A 399 -12.12 -11.30 0.44
C LEU A 399 -12.88 -12.26 -0.48
N LEU A 400 -13.81 -13.05 0.07
CA LEU A 400 -14.70 -13.92 -0.72
C LEU A 400 -15.57 -13.09 -1.67
N LEU A 401 -16.20 -12.05 -1.17
CA LEU A 401 -17.00 -11.14 -1.99
C LEU A 401 -16.17 -10.44 -3.06
N SER A 402 -14.95 -10.01 -2.74
CA SER A 402 -14.01 -9.42 -3.70
C SER A 402 -13.60 -10.43 -4.78
N SER A 403 -13.40 -11.71 -4.42
CA SER A 403 -13.13 -12.81 -5.36
C SER A 403 -14.32 -13.00 -6.33
N ILE A 404 -15.55 -13.05 -5.82
CA ILE A 404 -16.77 -13.18 -6.63
C ILE A 404 -16.94 -11.98 -7.57
N LEU A 405 -16.73 -10.75 -7.08
CA LEU A 405 -16.78 -9.55 -7.91
C LEU A 405 -15.75 -9.58 -9.03
N THR A 406 -14.57 -10.11 -8.79
CA THR A 406 -13.56 -10.30 -9.84
C THR A 406 -14.09 -11.17 -10.98
N LEU A 407 -14.81 -12.25 -10.66
CA LEU A 407 -15.44 -13.13 -11.66
C LEU A 407 -16.51 -12.43 -12.50
N ILE A 408 -17.19 -11.45 -11.93
CA ILE A 408 -18.26 -10.68 -12.60
C ILE A 408 -17.66 -9.57 -13.50
N VAL A 409 -16.61 -8.88 -13.01
CA VAL A 409 -16.09 -7.66 -13.64
C VAL A 409 -15.07 -7.99 -14.74
N ILE A 410 -14.17 -8.94 -14.46
CA ILE A 410 -13.11 -9.31 -15.38
C ILE A 410 -13.59 -10.48 -16.25
N LYS A 411 -13.86 -10.18 -17.51
CA LYS A 411 -14.29 -11.20 -18.46
C LYS A 411 -13.13 -12.17 -18.79
N PRO A 412 -13.41 -13.46 -18.97
CA PRO A 412 -12.38 -14.40 -19.42
C PRO A 412 -11.88 -13.98 -20.81
N VAL A 413 -10.60 -14.14 -21.07
CA VAL A 413 -10.05 -14.05 -22.41
C VAL A 413 -10.71 -15.17 -23.23
N LYS A 414 -11.40 -14.84 -24.32
CA LYS A 414 -11.91 -15.86 -25.25
C LYS A 414 -10.66 -16.57 -25.79
N SER A 415 -10.53 -17.87 -25.52
CA SER A 415 -9.60 -18.74 -26.23
C SER A 415 -9.96 -18.66 -27.71
N ILE A 416 -9.01 -18.17 -28.51
CA ILE A 416 -9.05 -18.24 -29.98
C ILE A 416 -8.85 -19.70 -30.37
#